data_a2bc6543b9822d739dc53f1843ec3154
#
_entry.id   a2bc6543b9822d739dc53f1843ec3154
#
_cell.length_a   1.000
_cell.length_b   1.000
_cell.length_c   1.000
_cell.angle_alpha   90.00
_cell.angle_beta   90.00
_cell.angle_gamma   90.00
#
_symmetry.space_group_name_H-M   'P 1'
#
loop_
_entity.id
_entity.type
_entity.pdbx_description
1 polymer ?
#
loop_
_entity_poly.entity_id
_entity_poly.type
_entity_poly.pdbx_seq_one_letter_code
_entity_poly.pdbx_strand_id
1 'polypeptide(L)'
;MLPMLPAPTTPSPLLAVLRRVVALLLCVVLSFTLSACGGAQPSQKVLLSALALQIDLTQRSIAEALQLNPADGMPQVSRVRVESQQAIPIGGSKGLHLTGRFDWRLPGDPIRVDSAFDLYLQRGEREQSWRLARPSGSSDGFTQDWIIDPLSIA
;
A
#
# COMPACT_ATOMS: atom_id res chain seq x y z
N MET A 1 -65.33 -28.39 9.92
CA MET A 1 -64.30 -27.97 10.90
C MET A 1 -63.22 -27.26 10.14
N LEU A 2 -63.18 -25.93 10.18
CA LEU A 2 -62.16 -25.10 9.53
C LEU A 2 -61.06 -24.83 10.58
N PRO A 3 -59.77 -24.98 10.22
CA PRO A 3 -58.65 -24.66 11.15
C PRO A 3 -58.55 -23.14 11.32
N MET A 4 -58.58 -22.66 12.54
CA MET A 4 -58.34 -21.28 12.90
C MET A 4 -56.85 -20.93 12.61
N LEU A 5 -56.65 -19.93 11.73
CA LEU A 5 -55.35 -19.29 11.56
C LEU A 5 -55.01 -18.49 12.82
N PRO A 6 -53.76 -18.56 13.33
CA PRO A 6 -53.29 -17.71 14.39
C PRO A 6 -53.25 -16.26 13.93
N ALA A 7 -53.77 -15.35 14.74
CA ALA A 7 -53.75 -13.90 14.50
C ALA A 7 -52.29 -13.38 14.44
N PRO A 8 -52.00 -12.40 13.57
CA PRO A 8 -50.68 -11.78 13.52
C PRO A 8 -50.44 -10.99 14.82
N THR A 9 -49.45 -11.39 15.61
CA THR A 9 -48.98 -10.64 16.76
C THR A 9 -48.31 -9.34 16.27
N THR A 10 -48.96 -8.22 16.49
CA THR A 10 -48.42 -6.89 16.23
C THR A 10 -47.20 -6.67 17.15
N PRO A 11 -46.01 -6.35 16.59
CA PRO A 11 -44.86 -6.07 17.43
C PRO A 11 -45.11 -4.80 18.25
N SER A 12 -44.81 -4.86 19.56
CA SER A 12 -44.97 -3.74 20.45
C SER A 12 -44.18 -2.53 19.94
N PRO A 13 -44.71 -1.29 20.07
CA PRO A 13 -44.04 -0.07 19.54
C PRO A 13 -42.67 0.13 20.13
N LEU A 14 -42.38 -0.36 21.32
CA LEU A 14 -41.08 -0.37 21.96
C LEU A 14 -40.04 -1.21 21.20
N LEU A 15 -40.40 -2.39 20.71
CA LEU A 15 -39.53 -3.27 19.92
C LEU A 15 -39.21 -2.65 18.56
N ALA A 16 -40.16 -1.95 17.94
CA ALA A 16 -39.95 -1.27 16.69
C ALA A 16 -39.00 -0.08 16.81
N VAL A 17 -39.08 0.69 17.91
CA VAL A 17 -38.17 1.80 18.20
C VAL A 17 -36.78 1.27 18.52
N LEU A 18 -36.65 0.24 19.35
CA LEU A 18 -35.36 -0.39 19.67
C LEU A 18 -34.65 -0.92 18.43
N ARG A 19 -35.39 -1.57 17.51
CA ARG A 19 -34.86 -2.07 16.26
C ARG A 19 -34.33 -0.95 15.34
N ARG A 20 -35.00 0.21 15.29
CA ARG A 20 -34.58 1.39 14.55
C ARG A 20 -33.31 2.03 15.14
N VAL A 21 -33.26 2.12 16.48
CA VAL A 21 -32.07 2.67 17.15
C VAL A 21 -30.86 1.77 16.95
N VAL A 22 -31.00 0.45 17.06
CA VAL A 22 -29.92 -0.51 16.82
C VAL A 22 -29.46 -0.45 15.36
N ALA A 23 -30.37 -0.34 14.38
CA ALA A 23 -30.01 -0.21 12.97
C ALA A 23 -29.26 1.10 12.70
N LEU A 24 -29.66 2.23 13.28
CA LEU A 24 -28.96 3.50 13.18
C LEU A 24 -27.58 3.46 13.82
N LEU A 25 -27.43 2.86 15.00
CA LEU A 25 -26.14 2.67 15.65
C LEU A 25 -25.22 1.79 14.81
N LEU A 26 -25.74 0.72 14.21
CA LEU A 26 -24.96 -0.16 13.34
C LEU A 26 -24.49 0.58 12.09
N CYS A 27 -25.33 1.40 11.46
CA CYS A 27 -24.95 2.23 10.32
C CYS A 27 -23.87 3.26 10.68
N VAL A 28 -23.95 3.89 11.85
CA VAL A 28 -22.95 4.85 12.32
C VAL A 28 -21.61 4.16 12.56
N VAL A 29 -21.61 2.99 13.21
CA VAL A 29 -20.38 2.21 13.45
C VAL A 29 -19.75 1.75 12.14
N LEU A 30 -20.55 1.27 11.17
CA LEU A 30 -20.03 0.91 9.84
C LEU A 30 -19.45 2.12 9.09
N SER A 31 -20.02 3.31 9.24
CA SER A 31 -19.52 4.53 8.58
C SER A 31 -18.15 4.95 9.12
N PHE A 32 -17.85 4.72 10.39
CA PHE A 32 -16.53 5.01 10.98
C PHE A 32 -15.44 4.04 10.55
N THR A 33 -15.77 2.80 10.21
CA THR A 33 -14.77 1.82 9.76
C THR A 33 -14.29 2.06 8.31
N LEU A 34 -15.07 2.79 7.50
CA LEU A 34 -14.71 3.11 6.11
C LEU A 34 -13.83 4.37 5.97
N SER A 35 -13.68 5.16 7.03
CA SER A 35 -12.89 6.42 7.00
C SER A 35 -11.40 6.25 7.30
N ALA A 36 -10.91 5.04 7.57
CA ALA A 36 -9.51 4.80 7.93
C ALA A 36 -8.53 4.74 6.74
N CYS A 37 -8.98 4.95 5.49
CA CYS A 37 -8.12 4.99 4.30
C CYS A 37 -7.97 6.40 3.71
N GLY A 38 -7.80 7.40 4.56
CA GLY A 38 -7.58 8.81 4.17
C GLY A 38 -6.15 9.18 3.78
N GLY A 39 -5.36 8.28 3.24
CA GLY A 39 -4.09 8.60 2.60
C GLY A 39 -4.23 8.45 1.08
N ALA A 40 -3.93 9.49 0.29
CA ALA A 40 -3.92 9.33 -1.16
C ALA A 40 -3.02 8.16 -1.53
N GLN A 41 -3.61 7.12 -2.11
CA GLN A 41 -2.85 5.96 -2.57
C GLN A 41 -1.89 6.38 -3.68
N PRO A 42 -0.67 5.84 -3.73
CA PRO A 42 0.22 6.08 -4.84
C PRO A 42 -0.43 5.53 -6.12
N SER A 43 -0.34 6.30 -7.20
CA SER A 43 -0.83 5.84 -8.50
C SER A 43 -0.02 4.63 -8.98
N GLN A 44 -0.60 3.83 -9.86
CA GLN A 44 0.13 2.71 -10.46
C GLN A 44 1.44 3.16 -11.12
N LYS A 45 1.45 4.35 -11.75
CA LYS A 45 2.65 4.94 -12.33
C LYS A 45 3.75 5.18 -11.29
N VAL A 46 3.40 5.66 -10.11
CA VAL A 46 4.34 5.81 -8.98
C VAL A 46 4.91 4.47 -8.56
N LEU A 47 4.07 3.43 -8.42
CA LEU A 47 4.51 2.09 -8.04
C LEU A 47 5.47 1.48 -9.07
N LEU A 48 5.14 1.59 -10.35
CA LEU A 48 6.00 1.11 -11.44
C LEU A 48 7.37 1.81 -11.42
N SER A 49 7.37 3.15 -11.29
CA SER A 49 8.61 3.94 -11.25
C SER A 49 9.44 3.64 -10.00
N ALA A 50 8.82 3.49 -8.85
CA ALA A 50 9.50 3.19 -7.59
C ALA A 50 10.15 1.81 -7.60
N LEU A 51 9.44 0.79 -8.09
CA LEU A 51 9.97 -0.57 -8.21
C LEU A 51 11.11 -0.65 -9.24
N ALA A 52 10.97 0.01 -10.39
CA ALA A 52 12.04 0.08 -11.38
C ALA A 52 13.30 0.74 -10.80
N LEU A 53 13.14 1.86 -10.08
CA LEU A 53 14.26 2.55 -9.43
C LEU A 53 14.90 1.69 -8.34
N GLN A 54 14.10 1.00 -7.52
CA GLN A 54 14.60 0.12 -6.47
C GLN A 54 15.45 -1.02 -7.05
N ILE A 55 15.00 -1.64 -8.15
CA ILE A 55 15.76 -2.68 -8.85
C ILE A 55 17.04 -2.11 -9.41
N ASP A 56 16.98 -0.97 -10.11
CA ASP A 56 18.16 -0.33 -10.71
C ASP A 56 19.23 0.00 -9.67
N LEU A 57 18.84 0.63 -8.56
CA LEU A 57 19.74 0.94 -7.46
C LEU A 57 20.36 -0.32 -6.83
N THR A 58 19.57 -1.39 -6.68
CA THR A 58 20.06 -2.66 -6.16
C THR A 58 21.08 -3.29 -7.11
N GLN A 59 20.78 -3.31 -8.42
CA GLN A 59 21.68 -3.85 -9.43
C GLN A 59 23.01 -3.07 -9.50
N ARG A 60 22.96 -1.75 -9.42
CA ARG A 60 24.17 -0.89 -9.38
C ARG A 60 25.00 -1.16 -8.14
N SER A 61 24.38 -1.28 -6.97
CA SER A 61 25.09 -1.61 -5.72
C SER A 61 25.78 -2.97 -5.79
N ILE A 62 25.14 -3.97 -6.39
CA ILE A 62 25.72 -5.30 -6.58
C ILE A 62 26.89 -5.23 -7.59
N ALA A 63 26.71 -4.54 -8.71
CA ALA A 63 27.74 -4.38 -9.71
C ALA A 63 28.98 -3.67 -9.14
N GLU A 64 28.79 -2.62 -8.36
CA GLU A 64 29.85 -1.90 -7.68
C GLU A 64 30.61 -2.80 -6.67
N ALA A 65 29.86 -3.53 -5.82
CA ALA A 65 30.47 -4.44 -4.85
C ALA A 65 31.28 -5.56 -5.49
N LEU A 66 30.88 -6.02 -6.67
CA LEU A 66 31.55 -7.06 -7.45
C LEU A 66 32.55 -6.51 -8.48
N GLN A 67 32.72 -5.18 -8.56
CA GLN A 67 33.55 -4.50 -9.57
C GLN A 67 33.18 -4.87 -11.02
N LEU A 68 31.88 -5.03 -11.27
CA LEU A 68 31.31 -5.31 -12.57
C LEU A 68 30.73 -4.03 -13.20
N ASN A 69 30.65 -4.00 -14.52
CA ASN A 69 29.90 -2.95 -15.19
C ASN A 69 28.39 -3.16 -14.92
N PRO A 70 27.65 -2.12 -14.53
CA PRO A 70 26.20 -2.22 -14.38
C PRO A 70 25.55 -2.52 -15.74
N ALA A 71 24.43 -3.23 -15.72
CA ALA A 71 23.66 -3.48 -16.94
C ALA A 71 23.16 -2.15 -17.53
N ASP A 72 23.23 -2.00 -18.84
CA ASP A 72 22.70 -0.84 -19.53
C ASP A 72 21.18 -0.89 -19.60
N GLY A 73 20.53 0.23 -19.27
CA GLY A 73 19.10 0.45 -19.38
C GLY A 73 18.31 0.20 -18.09
N MET A 74 17.09 0.73 -18.08
CA MET A 74 16.20 0.65 -16.93
C MET A 74 15.46 -0.69 -16.88
N PRO A 75 15.26 -1.26 -15.68
CA PRO A 75 14.41 -2.42 -15.50
C PRO A 75 12.97 -2.14 -15.97
N GLN A 76 12.33 -3.12 -16.58
CA GLN A 76 10.94 -3.06 -16.96
C GLN A 76 10.10 -3.74 -15.88
N VAL A 77 9.13 -3.00 -15.36
CA VAL A 77 8.20 -3.46 -14.31
C VAL A 77 6.78 -3.48 -14.86
N SER A 78 6.01 -4.51 -14.53
CA SER A 78 4.63 -4.69 -14.96
C SER A 78 3.82 -5.48 -13.94
N ARG A 79 2.49 -5.52 -14.10
CA ARG A 79 1.54 -6.30 -13.31
C ARG A 79 1.72 -6.18 -11.80
N VAL A 80 1.90 -4.95 -11.31
CA VAL A 80 2.02 -4.69 -9.87
C VAL A 80 0.69 -4.93 -9.17
N ARG A 81 0.72 -5.77 -8.14
CA ARG A 81 -0.42 -6.09 -7.27
C ARG A 81 -0.01 -5.82 -5.83
N VAL A 82 -0.62 -4.83 -5.22
CA VAL A 82 -0.41 -4.53 -3.79
C VAL A 82 -1.27 -5.48 -2.97
N GLU A 83 -0.66 -6.23 -2.06
CA GLU A 83 -1.33 -7.16 -1.14
C GLU A 83 -1.54 -6.53 0.23
N SER A 84 -0.61 -5.68 0.68
CA SER A 84 -0.71 -4.98 1.94
C SER A 84 -0.21 -3.54 1.81
N GLN A 85 -0.86 -2.64 2.55
CA GLN A 85 -0.46 -1.24 2.66
C GLN A 85 -0.60 -0.78 4.10
N GLN A 86 0.48 -0.22 4.65
CA GLN A 86 0.51 0.30 6.00
C GLN A 86 1.07 1.72 6.01
N ALA A 87 0.38 2.64 6.68
CA ALA A 87 0.90 3.98 6.92
C ALA A 87 1.97 3.93 8.01
N ILE A 88 3.14 4.47 7.72
CA ILE A 88 4.27 4.54 8.66
C ILE A 88 4.95 5.91 8.56
N PRO A 89 5.59 6.39 9.64
CA PRO A 89 6.47 7.55 9.56
C PRO A 89 7.81 7.14 8.91
N ILE A 90 8.30 7.95 7.98
CA ILE A 90 9.60 7.77 7.33
C ILE A 90 10.37 9.08 7.43
N GLY A 91 11.47 9.12 8.20
CA GLY A 91 12.28 10.33 8.36
C GLY A 91 11.49 11.56 8.81
N GLY A 92 10.52 11.38 9.72
CA GLY A 92 9.66 12.47 10.21
C GLY A 92 8.52 12.89 9.27
N SER A 93 8.42 12.33 8.08
CA SER A 93 7.33 12.56 7.12
C SER A 93 6.37 11.38 7.07
N LYS A 94 5.17 11.64 6.53
CA LYS A 94 4.20 10.56 6.25
C LYS A 94 4.76 9.63 5.18
N GLY A 95 4.62 8.33 5.38
CA GLY A 95 5.04 7.32 4.41
C GLY A 95 4.10 6.13 4.37
N LEU A 96 4.37 5.26 3.43
CA LEU A 96 3.68 4.00 3.23
C LEU A 96 4.69 2.87 3.11
N HIS A 97 4.41 1.77 3.77
CA HIS A 97 5.01 0.48 3.55
C HIS A 97 4.04 -0.36 2.72
N LEU A 98 4.49 -0.86 1.58
CA LEU A 98 3.69 -1.63 0.64
C LEU A 98 4.37 -2.95 0.36
N THR A 99 3.61 -4.02 0.41
CA THR A 99 4.06 -5.35 -0.02
C THR A 99 3.13 -5.91 -1.08
N GLY A 100 3.63 -6.80 -1.91
CA GLY A 100 2.82 -7.39 -2.95
C GLY A 100 3.63 -8.21 -3.95
N ARG A 101 3.09 -8.33 -5.15
CA ARG A 101 3.66 -9.11 -6.24
C ARG A 101 3.73 -8.29 -7.51
N PHE A 102 4.75 -8.57 -8.35
CA PHE A 102 4.95 -7.88 -9.62
C PHE A 102 5.75 -8.74 -10.59
N ASP A 103 5.73 -8.34 -11.85
CA ASP A 103 6.59 -8.92 -12.87
C ASP A 103 7.64 -7.91 -13.29
N TRP A 104 8.86 -8.39 -13.56
CA TRP A 104 9.94 -7.52 -13.96
C TRP A 104 10.99 -8.25 -14.81
N ARG A 105 11.80 -7.48 -15.52
CA ARG A 105 12.99 -7.98 -16.22
C ARG A 105 14.05 -6.89 -16.34
N LEU A 106 15.29 -7.32 -16.40
CA LEU A 106 16.39 -6.47 -16.88
C LEU A 106 16.40 -6.45 -18.41
N PRO A 107 17.01 -5.43 -19.04
CA PRO A 107 17.19 -5.39 -20.48
C PRO A 107 17.92 -6.65 -20.98
N GLY A 108 17.33 -7.35 -21.95
CA GLY A 108 17.87 -8.59 -22.49
C GLY A 108 17.56 -9.87 -21.72
N ASP A 109 17.03 -9.77 -20.50
CA ASP A 109 16.70 -10.93 -19.67
C ASP A 109 15.26 -11.43 -19.86
N PRO A 110 14.99 -12.72 -19.58
CA PRO A 110 13.63 -13.23 -19.47
C PRO A 110 12.84 -12.51 -18.38
N ILE A 111 11.52 -12.43 -18.58
CA ILE A 111 10.63 -11.87 -17.58
C ILE A 111 10.55 -12.76 -16.34
N ARG A 112 10.69 -12.18 -15.16
CA ARG A 112 10.47 -12.81 -13.87
C ARG A 112 9.06 -12.48 -13.43
N VAL A 113 8.24 -13.50 -13.32
CA VAL A 113 6.82 -13.35 -12.95
C VAL A 113 6.61 -13.57 -11.47
N ASP A 114 5.58 -12.93 -10.93
CA ASP A 114 5.09 -13.11 -9.57
C ASP A 114 6.17 -12.95 -8.47
N SER A 115 7.10 -12.03 -8.68
CA SER A 115 8.14 -11.70 -7.70
C SER A 115 7.53 -10.92 -6.53
N ALA A 116 7.93 -11.23 -5.31
CA ALA A 116 7.53 -10.44 -4.15
C ALA A 116 8.26 -9.10 -4.11
N PHE A 117 7.60 -8.06 -3.63
CA PHE A 117 8.23 -6.78 -3.33
C PHE A 117 7.92 -6.29 -1.92
N ASP A 118 8.84 -5.50 -1.41
CA ASP A 118 8.76 -4.75 -0.17
C ASP A 118 9.21 -3.31 -0.50
N LEU A 119 8.30 -2.35 -0.41
CA LEU A 119 8.47 -1.00 -0.91
C LEU A 119 8.08 0.04 0.12
N TYR A 120 8.95 1.01 0.34
CA TYR A 120 8.68 2.15 1.21
C TYR A 120 8.61 3.41 0.36
N LEU A 121 7.52 4.16 0.51
CA LEU A 121 7.29 5.43 -0.17
C LEU A 121 7.09 6.55 0.85
N GLN A 122 7.92 7.59 0.78
CA GLN A 122 7.76 8.80 1.58
C GLN A 122 6.94 9.83 0.82
N ARG A 123 6.02 10.50 1.49
CA ARG A 123 5.32 11.68 0.96
C ARG A 123 6.27 12.87 0.92
N GLY A 124 6.28 13.58 -0.20
CA GLY A 124 6.97 14.86 -0.31
C GLY A 124 6.30 15.95 0.53
N GLU A 125 7.03 17.04 0.81
CA GLU A 125 6.63 18.13 1.70
C GLU A 125 5.28 18.77 1.38
N ARG A 126 4.90 18.82 0.09
CA ARG A 126 3.61 19.36 -0.36
C ARG A 126 2.53 18.32 -0.56
N GLU A 127 2.74 17.10 -0.07
CA GLU A 127 1.84 15.94 -0.23
C GLU A 127 1.46 15.61 -1.70
N GLN A 128 2.12 16.20 -2.68
CA GLN A 128 1.84 16.03 -4.11
C GLN A 128 2.78 15.04 -4.81
N SER A 129 3.91 14.72 -4.20
CA SER A 129 4.94 13.84 -4.76
C SER A 129 5.20 12.65 -3.87
N TRP A 130 5.77 11.61 -4.46
CA TRP A 130 6.27 10.45 -3.76
C TRP A 130 7.77 10.32 -3.98
N ARG A 131 8.47 9.80 -2.99
CA ARG A 131 9.89 9.49 -3.04
C ARG A 131 10.08 8.03 -2.61
N LEU A 132 11.04 7.34 -3.23
CA LEU A 132 11.45 6.02 -2.77
C LEU A 132 12.25 6.17 -1.47
N ALA A 133 11.86 5.44 -0.44
CA ALA A 133 12.61 5.36 0.81
C ALA A 133 13.24 3.97 0.94
N ARG A 134 14.51 3.92 1.28
CA ARG A 134 15.24 2.67 1.51
C ARG A 134 15.82 2.67 2.91
N PRO A 135 15.58 1.61 3.72
CA PRO A 135 16.18 1.52 5.04
C PRO A 135 17.71 1.37 4.90
N SER A 136 18.46 2.16 5.65
CA SER A 136 19.93 2.17 5.61
C SER A 136 20.59 1.72 6.92
N GLY A 137 19.80 1.16 7.83
CA GLY A 137 20.26 0.74 9.14
C GLY A 137 19.82 1.70 10.24
N SER A 138 20.58 1.78 11.31
CA SER A 138 20.32 2.65 12.46
C SER A 138 21.65 3.16 12.99
N SER A 139 21.85 4.47 13.00
CA SER A 139 23.06 5.11 13.49
C SER A 139 23.13 5.13 15.01
N ASP A 140 21.97 5.13 15.68
CA ASP A 140 21.81 5.16 17.14
C ASP A 140 21.41 3.81 17.75
N GLY A 141 21.18 2.79 16.91
CA GLY A 141 20.70 1.46 17.30
C GLY A 141 19.21 1.40 17.66
N PHE A 142 18.49 2.52 17.62
CA PHE A 142 17.07 2.61 18.00
C PHE A 142 16.18 3.13 16.88
N THR A 143 16.67 4.08 16.08
CA THR A 143 15.89 4.76 15.04
C THR A 143 16.34 4.28 13.67
N GLN A 144 15.38 3.88 12.82
CA GLN A 144 15.66 3.50 11.42
C GLN A 144 16.09 4.71 10.61
N ASP A 145 17.28 4.66 10.04
CA ASP A 145 17.78 5.64 9.08
C ASP A 145 17.28 5.30 7.67
N TRP A 146 17.02 6.34 6.87
CA TRP A 146 16.43 6.21 5.55
C TRP A 146 17.23 6.95 4.49
N ILE A 147 17.45 6.30 3.36
CA ILE A 147 17.92 6.94 2.13
C ILE A 147 16.68 7.26 1.30
N ILE A 148 16.56 8.53 0.89
CA ILE A 148 15.41 9.03 0.15
C ILE A 148 15.82 9.39 -1.26
N ASP A 149 15.26 8.68 -2.23
CA ASP A 149 15.54 8.87 -3.66
C ASP A 149 14.33 9.49 -4.36
N PRO A 150 14.51 10.54 -5.16
CA PRO A 150 13.42 11.16 -5.92
C PRO A 150 12.92 10.22 -7.02
N LEU A 151 11.60 10.21 -7.27
CA LEU A 151 11.02 9.48 -8.39
C LEU A 151 10.92 10.40 -9.61
N SER A 152 11.54 9.99 -10.71
CA SER A 152 11.33 10.61 -12.01
C SER A 152 10.06 10.03 -12.64
N ILE A 153 8.94 10.75 -12.49
CA ILE A 153 7.67 10.37 -13.09
C ILE A 153 7.56 11.13 -14.41
N ALA A 154 8.00 10.50 -15.49
CA ALA A 154 7.83 11.01 -16.84
C ALA A 154 6.39 10.84 -17.34
#